data_b9f7a14fabdf9fa6fd1479aba0772296
#
_entry.id   b9f7a14fabdf9fa6fd1479aba0772296
#
_cell.length_a   1.000
_cell.length_b   1.000
_cell.length_c   1.000
_cell.angle_alpha   90.00
_cell.angle_beta   90.00
_cell.angle_gamma   90.00
#
_symmetry.space_group_name_H-M   'P 1'
#
loop_
_entity.id
_entity.type
_entity.pdbx_description
1 polymer ?
#
loop_
_entity_poly.entity_id
_entity_poly.type
_entity_poly.pdbx_seq_one_letter_code
_entity_poly.pdbx_strand_id
1 'polypeptide(L)'
;MTTLDDGAGRLGPAEREAALAAMAAGTFDVVVVGGGVVGAGAALDAATRGLSVALVEARDWAGGTSSRSSKLIHGGLRYLEMLDFGLVAEALRERGLIVSRLAPHLARPVPFLYPLKHRFWERPYVGAGVTLYDVMARTGGHAAGLPLHHHLTRRQALRLAPGLRKKALVGAVQYYDAQLDDARHTMNIVRTAAAYGAVVANRARVVGFLREGERVVGVRVRDQESGSELTVAAQQVVNATGVWTDETQAMVGERGQFKVRASKGIHLVVPRDRILSTTGLILRTPTSVLFVIPWGRHWIVGTTDTEWRLDKAHPAASSGDIDYLLGQVNAVLTTPLTREDVEGVYAGLRPLLAGESDQTSKLSREHVVAHPVPGLVVVAGGKYTTYRVMAKDAVDEAARALDFRVAPSCTEQVPLLGAEGYRAAWNARHRTAARAGLHVARVEHLLGCYGSMAEQVLALCSARPELARPLPGAEDHLAAEVVYAATHEGARHLDDVLARRTRISIETFDRGVSTAPHAAALMGDVLGWSEEQVRREVAHYLARVEAERTSQAQPDDEAADAARLGAPDIVPLR
;
A
#
# COMPACT_ATOMS: atom_id res chain seq x y z
N MET A 1 16.22 -24.43 0.31
CA MET A 1 15.88 -23.03 -0.02
C MET A 1 17.16 -22.37 -0.51
N THR A 2 17.19 -21.95 -1.75
CA THR A 2 18.34 -21.24 -2.35
C THR A 2 18.42 -19.87 -1.66
N THR A 3 19.57 -19.55 -1.05
CA THR A 3 19.83 -18.18 -0.59
C THR A 3 19.79 -17.27 -1.81
N LEU A 4 18.90 -16.29 -1.80
CA LEU A 4 18.83 -15.30 -2.87
C LEU A 4 20.14 -14.51 -2.89
N ASP A 5 20.68 -14.31 -4.09
CA ASP A 5 21.91 -13.54 -4.33
C ASP A 5 21.75 -12.09 -3.86
N ASP A 6 22.86 -11.42 -3.47
CA ASP A 6 22.85 -10.02 -2.98
C ASP A 6 22.26 -9.00 -3.99
N GLY A 7 22.24 -9.36 -5.28
CA GLY A 7 21.58 -8.57 -6.35
C GLY A 7 20.13 -8.94 -6.65
N ALA A 8 19.61 -10.02 -6.05
CA ALA A 8 18.28 -10.51 -6.34
C ALA A 8 17.19 -9.46 -5.99
N GLY A 9 16.24 -9.25 -6.91
CA GLY A 9 15.16 -8.29 -6.73
C GLY A 9 15.59 -6.82 -6.81
N ARG A 10 16.73 -6.52 -7.41
CA ARG A 10 17.13 -5.16 -7.76
C ARG A 10 16.30 -4.67 -8.95
N LEU A 11 15.83 -3.40 -8.87
CA LEU A 11 14.96 -2.78 -9.88
C LEU A 11 15.56 -1.43 -10.34
N GLY A 12 16.85 -1.39 -10.61
CA GLY A 12 17.53 -0.18 -11.08
C GLY A 12 17.25 0.12 -12.55
N PRO A 13 17.87 1.19 -13.09
CA PRO A 13 17.70 1.57 -14.49
C PRO A 13 18.08 0.47 -15.48
N ALA A 14 19.21 -0.18 -15.26
CA ALA A 14 19.71 -1.26 -16.16
C ALA A 14 18.80 -2.50 -16.11
N GLU A 15 18.31 -2.87 -14.93
CA GLU A 15 17.38 -3.99 -14.78
C GLU A 15 16.04 -3.70 -15.48
N ARG A 16 15.56 -2.46 -15.46
CA ARG A 16 14.35 -2.07 -16.20
C ARG A 16 14.53 -2.15 -17.70
N GLU A 17 15.67 -1.66 -18.24
CA GLU A 17 15.98 -1.77 -19.67
C GLU A 17 16.05 -3.23 -20.11
N ALA A 18 16.76 -4.06 -19.34
CA ALA A 18 16.84 -5.49 -19.59
C ALA A 18 15.44 -6.16 -19.53
N ALA A 19 14.59 -5.75 -18.61
CA ALA A 19 13.22 -6.26 -18.49
C ALA A 19 12.38 -5.92 -19.74
N LEU A 20 12.42 -4.68 -20.23
CA LEU A 20 11.70 -4.29 -21.45
C LEU A 20 12.22 -5.04 -22.68
N ALA A 21 13.54 -5.21 -22.79
CA ALA A 21 14.14 -6.01 -23.87
C ALA A 21 13.71 -7.49 -23.80
N ALA A 22 13.71 -8.07 -22.61
CA ALA A 22 13.25 -9.45 -22.41
C ALA A 22 11.74 -9.60 -22.72
N MET A 23 10.92 -8.64 -22.34
CA MET A 23 9.49 -8.61 -22.66
C MET A 23 9.23 -8.56 -24.17
N ALA A 24 10.04 -7.79 -24.91
CA ALA A 24 9.91 -7.67 -26.37
C ALA A 24 10.36 -8.92 -27.13
N ALA A 25 11.32 -9.66 -26.59
CA ALA A 25 11.91 -10.84 -27.25
C ALA A 25 11.26 -12.17 -26.86
N GLY A 26 10.59 -12.23 -25.68
CA GLY A 26 10.10 -13.46 -25.07
C GLY A 26 8.62 -13.71 -25.25
N THR A 27 8.22 -14.96 -24.99
CA THR A 27 6.83 -15.36 -24.75
C THR A 27 6.71 -15.82 -23.32
N PHE A 28 5.68 -15.34 -22.61
CA PHE A 28 5.47 -15.65 -21.20
C PHE A 28 4.28 -16.59 -21.02
N ASP A 29 4.33 -17.43 -19.98
CA ASP A 29 3.16 -18.20 -19.57
C ASP A 29 2.07 -17.24 -19.08
N VAL A 30 2.47 -16.22 -18.30
CA VAL A 30 1.54 -15.22 -17.73
C VAL A 30 2.10 -13.80 -17.86
N VAL A 31 1.28 -12.89 -18.39
CA VAL A 31 1.52 -11.44 -18.27
C VAL A 31 0.54 -10.87 -17.25
N VAL A 32 1.06 -10.21 -16.23
CA VAL A 32 0.26 -9.52 -15.21
C VAL A 32 0.23 -8.03 -15.50
N VAL A 33 -0.97 -7.45 -15.56
CA VAL A 33 -1.20 -6.02 -15.81
C VAL A 33 -1.62 -5.34 -14.52
N GLY A 34 -0.78 -4.42 -14.01
CA GLY A 34 -1.00 -3.63 -12.80
C GLY A 34 -0.06 -4.00 -11.66
N GLY A 35 0.77 -3.05 -11.23
CA GLY A 35 1.77 -3.17 -10.15
C GLY A 35 1.24 -2.79 -8.76
N GLY A 36 -0.07 -2.96 -8.52
CA GLY A 36 -0.68 -2.91 -7.20
C GLY A 36 -0.41 -4.19 -6.40
N VAL A 37 -0.88 -4.25 -5.14
CA VAL A 37 -0.61 -5.39 -4.24
C VAL A 37 -1.10 -6.73 -4.78
N VAL A 38 -2.21 -6.75 -5.53
CA VAL A 38 -2.77 -7.98 -6.12
C VAL A 38 -1.94 -8.43 -7.33
N GLY A 39 -1.60 -7.51 -8.25
CA GLY A 39 -0.78 -7.87 -9.41
C GLY A 39 0.65 -8.23 -9.02
N ALA A 40 1.25 -7.53 -8.06
CA ALA A 40 2.54 -7.91 -7.48
C ALA A 40 2.49 -9.32 -6.86
N GLY A 41 1.41 -9.60 -6.10
CA GLY A 41 1.14 -10.91 -5.53
C GLY A 41 0.96 -12.00 -6.59
N ALA A 42 0.23 -11.72 -7.69
CA ALA A 42 0.04 -12.65 -8.80
C ALA A 42 1.36 -12.95 -9.53
N ALA A 43 2.19 -11.93 -9.76
CA ALA A 43 3.51 -12.13 -10.34
C ALA A 43 4.41 -13.00 -9.43
N LEU A 44 4.39 -12.78 -8.11
CA LEU A 44 5.12 -13.59 -7.15
C LEU A 44 4.60 -15.02 -7.11
N ASP A 45 3.27 -15.20 -7.07
CA ASP A 45 2.65 -16.52 -7.00
C ASP A 45 2.96 -17.34 -8.26
N ALA A 46 2.83 -16.76 -9.44
CA ALA A 46 3.16 -17.40 -10.69
C ALA A 46 4.66 -17.76 -10.81
N ALA A 47 5.56 -16.82 -10.49
CA ALA A 47 7.00 -17.05 -10.53
C ALA A 47 7.44 -18.16 -9.56
N THR A 48 6.88 -18.21 -8.35
CA THR A 48 7.19 -19.27 -7.36
C THR A 48 6.64 -20.64 -7.72
N ARG A 49 5.71 -20.72 -8.67
CA ARG A 49 5.23 -21.98 -9.27
C ARG A 49 6.05 -22.43 -10.48
N GLY A 50 7.08 -21.67 -10.87
CA GLY A 50 7.95 -21.96 -12.01
C GLY A 50 7.43 -21.48 -13.36
N LEU A 51 6.41 -20.61 -13.38
CA LEU A 51 5.91 -19.99 -14.60
C LEU A 51 6.83 -18.84 -15.05
N SER A 52 6.98 -18.66 -16.35
CA SER A 52 7.57 -17.47 -16.92
C SER A 52 6.58 -16.31 -16.84
N VAL A 53 6.97 -15.21 -16.16
CA VAL A 53 6.05 -14.13 -15.80
C VAL A 53 6.60 -12.77 -16.21
N ALA A 54 5.76 -11.93 -16.85
CA ALA A 54 6.01 -10.51 -16.99
C ALA A 54 4.97 -9.72 -16.17
N LEU A 55 5.44 -8.69 -15.44
CA LEU A 55 4.59 -7.74 -14.71
C LEU A 55 4.82 -6.32 -15.25
N VAL A 56 3.75 -5.68 -15.71
CA VAL A 56 3.80 -4.30 -16.22
C VAL A 56 2.91 -3.37 -15.39
N GLU A 57 3.45 -2.17 -15.08
CA GLU A 57 2.75 -1.12 -14.34
C GLU A 57 2.81 0.20 -15.12
N ALA A 58 1.67 0.83 -15.32
CA ALA A 58 1.55 2.06 -16.11
C ALA A 58 2.24 3.27 -15.46
N ARG A 59 2.27 3.30 -14.14
CA ARG A 59 2.89 4.37 -13.34
C ARG A 59 4.06 3.80 -12.53
N ASP A 60 4.16 4.20 -11.28
CA ASP A 60 5.08 3.60 -10.31
C ASP A 60 4.39 2.46 -9.56
N TRP A 61 5.19 1.56 -9.01
CA TRP A 61 4.72 0.49 -8.13
C TRP A 61 3.85 1.02 -7.00
N ALA A 62 2.74 0.36 -6.73
CA ALA A 62 1.74 0.81 -5.76
C ALA A 62 1.13 2.20 -6.07
N GLY A 63 1.24 2.73 -7.28
CA GLY A 63 0.80 4.08 -7.66
C GLY A 63 -0.68 4.39 -7.43
N GLY A 64 -1.53 3.36 -7.40
CA GLY A 64 -2.97 3.46 -7.12
C GLY A 64 -3.34 3.28 -5.64
N THR A 65 -4.36 2.45 -5.39
CA THR A 65 -4.92 2.15 -4.04
C THR A 65 -3.89 1.59 -3.08
N SER A 66 -2.90 0.85 -3.58
CA SER A 66 -1.94 0.09 -2.77
C SER A 66 -0.91 0.93 -2.01
N SER A 67 -0.91 2.25 -2.15
CA SER A 67 -0.13 3.19 -1.32
C SER A 67 -0.99 4.14 -0.50
N ARG A 68 -2.32 4.05 -0.63
CA ARG A 68 -3.28 5.02 -0.10
C ARG A 68 -4.33 4.37 0.80
N SER A 69 -4.01 3.22 1.41
CA SER A 69 -4.87 2.52 2.35
C SER A 69 -4.79 3.15 3.76
N SER A 70 -5.57 2.64 4.70
CA SER A 70 -5.45 2.99 6.12
C SER A 70 -4.19 2.41 6.78
N LYS A 71 -3.30 1.76 6.01
CA LYS A 71 -2.06 1.13 6.48
C LYS A 71 -2.28 0.08 7.58
N LEU A 72 -3.44 -0.55 7.55
CA LEU A 72 -3.83 -1.62 8.47
C LEU A 72 -3.96 -2.96 7.74
N ILE A 73 -3.45 -4.00 8.38
CA ILE A 73 -3.76 -5.39 8.09
C ILE A 73 -4.63 -5.89 9.23
N HIS A 74 -5.91 -6.08 8.93
CA HIS A 74 -6.92 -6.36 9.93
C HIS A 74 -7.93 -7.40 9.45
N GLY A 75 -8.49 -8.18 10.40
CA GLY A 75 -9.54 -9.15 10.10
C GLY A 75 -10.89 -8.49 9.81
N GLY A 76 -11.05 -7.21 10.15
CA GLY A 76 -12.30 -6.48 9.93
C GLY A 76 -13.38 -6.85 10.95
N LEU A 77 -13.17 -6.50 12.22
CA LEU A 77 -14.12 -6.75 13.33
C LEU A 77 -15.57 -6.37 12.99
N ARG A 78 -15.78 -5.34 12.17
CA ARG A 78 -17.11 -4.91 11.70
C ARG A 78 -17.86 -6.00 10.91
N TYR A 79 -17.14 -6.89 10.19
CA TYR A 79 -17.80 -7.93 9.40
C TYR A 79 -18.38 -9.07 10.25
N LEU A 80 -17.96 -9.20 11.50
CA LEU A 80 -18.64 -10.05 12.46
C LEU A 80 -20.09 -9.58 12.74
N GLU A 81 -20.33 -8.26 12.74
CA GLU A 81 -21.68 -7.70 12.84
C GLU A 81 -22.54 -8.01 11.61
N MET A 82 -21.90 -8.28 10.46
CA MET A 82 -22.56 -8.69 9.21
C MET A 82 -22.63 -10.21 9.07
N LEU A 83 -22.18 -10.97 10.09
CA LEU A 83 -22.13 -12.44 10.12
C LEU A 83 -21.26 -13.07 9.02
N ASP A 84 -20.33 -12.33 8.45
CA ASP A 84 -19.39 -12.80 7.44
C ASP A 84 -18.15 -13.42 8.10
N PHE A 85 -18.33 -14.59 8.68
CA PHE A 85 -17.27 -15.30 9.40
C PHE A 85 -16.16 -15.82 8.49
N GLY A 86 -16.49 -16.18 7.25
CA GLY A 86 -15.53 -16.67 6.26
C GLY A 86 -14.48 -15.61 5.93
N LEU A 87 -14.94 -14.42 5.58
CA LEU A 87 -14.11 -13.29 5.23
C LEU A 87 -13.23 -12.82 6.42
N VAL A 88 -13.75 -12.91 7.65
CA VAL A 88 -12.99 -12.59 8.86
C VAL A 88 -11.91 -13.64 9.12
N ALA A 89 -12.23 -14.93 9.01
CA ALA A 89 -11.27 -16.02 9.22
C ALA A 89 -10.12 -15.95 8.22
N GLU A 90 -10.41 -15.75 6.95
CA GLU A 90 -9.41 -15.57 5.90
C GLU A 90 -8.49 -14.38 6.19
N ALA A 91 -9.08 -13.21 6.48
CA ALA A 91 -8.30 -12.00 6.76
C ALA A 91 -7.42 -12.15 8.02
N LEU A 92 -7.89 -12.85 9.06
CA LEU A 92 -7.11 -13.11 10.27
C LEU A 92 -5.95 -14.08 10.00
N ARG A 93 -6.17 -15.10 9.16
CA ARG A 93 -5.10 -16.01 8.73
C ARG A 93 -4.03 -15.27 7.95
N GLU A 94 -4.42 -14.49 6.95
CA GLU A 94 -3.47 -13.70 6.12
C GLU A 94 -2.72 -12.67 6.97
N ARG A 95 -3.39 -11.96 7.87
CA ARG A 95 -2.74 -11.08 8.86
C ARG A 95 -1.67 -11.83 9.65
N GLY A 96 -2.02 -13.01 10.15
CA GLY A 96 -1.11 -13.87 10.91
C GLY A 96 0.13 -14.24 10.11
N LEU A 97 -0.03 -14.65 8.84
CA LEU A 97 1.06 -14.97 7.92
C LEU A 97 1.98 -13.76 7.68
N ILE A 98 1.41 -12.59 7.38
CA ILE A 98 2.17 -11.37 7.09
C ILE A 98 3.02 -10.97 8.30
N VAL A 99 2.44 -10.93 9.49
CA VAL A 99 3.13 -10.51 10.74
C VAL A 99 4.21 -11.49 11.16
N SER A 100 3.95 -12.82 11.02
CA SER A 100 4.86 -13.83 11.58
C SER A 100 5.95 -14.30 10.62
N ARG A 101 5.66 -14.32 9.31
CA ARG A 101 6.50 -14.98 8.30
C ARG A 101 6.80 -14.12 7.09
N LEU A 102 5.76 -13.59 6.41
CA LEU A 102 5.95 -12.99 5.10
C LEU A 102 6.67 -11.64 5.16
N ALA A 103 6.26 -10.77 6.10
CA ALA A 103 6.83 -9.42 6.23
C ALA A 103 6.96 -8.95 7.69
N PRO A 104 7.63 -9.71 8.58
CA PRO A 104 7.73 -9.37 10.02
C PRO A 104 8.48 -8.06 10.27
N HIS A 105 9.27 -7.56 9.35
CA HIS A 105 9.96 -6.28 9.43
C HIS A 105 9.04 -5.10 9.13
N LEU A 106 8.04 -5.29 8.28
CA LEU A 106 7.08 -4.24 7.88
C LEU A 106 5.83 -4.23 8.76
N ALA A 107 5.37 -5.41 9.19
CA ALA A 107 4.12 -5.55 9.92
C ALA A 107 4.34 -5.50 11.44
N ARG A 108 3.59 -4.63 12.12
CA ARG A 108 3.70 -4.43 13.58
C ARG A 108 2.33 -4.56 14.24
N PRO A 109 2.23 -5.25 15.40
CA PRO A 109 1.02 -5.25 16.22
C PRO A 109 0.67 -3.83 16.69
N VAL A 110 -0.61 -3.48 16.61
CA VAL A 110 -1.13 -2.19 17.08
C VAL A 110 -2.33 -2.42 17.99
N PRO A 111 -2.29 -1.91 19.23
CA PRO A 111 -3.44 -1.93 20.13
C PRO A 111 -4.46 -0.88 19.69
N PHE A 112 -5.74 -1.24 19.71
CA PHE A 112 -6.86 -0.35 19.49
C PHE A 112 -7.80 -0.34 20.67
N LEU A 113 -8.19 0.84 21.10
CA LEU A 113 -9.20 1.08 22.11
C LEU A 113 -10.55 1.30 21.43
N TYR A 114 -11.53 0.47 21.77
CA TYR A 114 -12.91 0.64 21.40
C TYR A 114 -13.69 1.21 22.59
N PRO A 115 -14.04 2.52 22.61
CA PRO A 115 -14.76 3.13 23.71
C PRO A 115 -16.21 2.64 23.77
N LEU A 116 -16.64 2.14 24.95
CA LEU A 116 -18.01 1.71 25.19
C LEU A 116 -18.84 2.91 25.66
N LYS A 117 -20.03 3.10 25.07
CA LYS A 117 -20.98 4.19 25.40
C LYS A 117 -22.07 3.74 26.38
N HIS A 118 -22.39 2.44 26.37
CA HIS A 118 -23.47 1.86 27.18
C HIS A 118 -22.93 0.86 28.22
N ARG A 119 -23.44 0.95 29.47
CA ARG A 119 -22.93 0.17 30.58
C ARG A 119 -23.24 -1.32 30.53
N PHE A 120 -24.44 -1.69 30.09
CA PHE A 120 -24.98 -3.03 30.33
C PHE A 120 -24.85 -3.96 29.12
N TRP A 121 -25.34 -3.56 27.96
CA TRP A 121 -25.42 -4.46 26.79
C TRP A 121 -24.20 -4.41 25.86
N GLU A 122 -23.54 -3.24 25.75
CA GLU A 122 -22.47 -3.04 24.77
C GLU A 122 -21.20 -3.81 25.14
N ARG A 123 -20.89 -3.89 26.44
CA ARG A 123 -19.71 -4.64 26.90
C ARG A 123 -19.79 -6.15 26.60
N PRO A 124 -20.88 -6.89 26.95
CA PRO A 124 -20.98 -8.30 26.57
C PRO A 124 -21.06 -8.49 25.05
N TYR A 125 -21.75 -7.62 24.33
CA TYR A 125 -21.85 -7.69 22.88
C TYR A 125 -20.49 -7.53 22.18
N VAL A 126 -19.79 -6.43 22.44
CA VAL A 126 -18.44 -6.19 21.87
C VAL A 126 -17.46 -7.23 22.38
N GLY A 127 -17.56 -7.61 23.66
CA GLY A 127 -16.72 -8.65 24.26
C GLY A 127 -16.86 -10.01 23.58
N ALA A 128 -18.09 -10.44 23.29
CA ALA A 128 -18.33 -11.68 22.55
C ALA A 128 -17.74 -11.62 21.13
N GLY A 129 -17.96 -10.50 20.41
CA GLY A 129 -17.39 -10.30 19.09
C GLY A 129 -15.86 -10.34 19.08
N VAL A 130 -15.20 -9.66 20.01
CA VAL A 130 -13.73 -9.64 20.08
C VAL A 130 -13.16 -10.98 20.57
N THR A 131 -13.87 -11.69 21.48
CA THR A 131 -13.50 -13.05 21.88
C THR A 131 -13.53 -14.00 20.69
N LEU A 132 -14.60 -13.95 19.89
CA LEU A 132 -14.70 -14.75 18.66
C LEU A 132 -13.57 -14.40 17.69
N TYR A 133 -13.28 -13.12 17.52
CA TYR A 133 -12.17 -12.63 16.69
C TYR A 133 -10.82 -13.20 17.11
N ASP A 134 -10.53 -13.22 18.43
CA ASP A 134 -9.29 -13.78 18.98
C ASP A 134 -9.22 -15.31 18.84
N VAL A 135 -10.35 -16.00 19.01
CA VAL A 135 -10.44 -17.46 18.81
C VAL A 135 -10.18 -17.80 17.35
N MET A 136 -10.86 -17.12 16.42
CA MET A 136 -10.67 -17.32 14.98
C MET A 136 -9.22 -17.04 14.53
N ALA A 137 -8.59 -16.00 15.09
CA ALA A 137 -7.17 -15.70 14.82
C ALA A 137 -6.23 -16.82 15.25
N ARG A 138 -6.59 -17.61 16.28
CA ARG A 138 -5.75 -18.69 16.84
C ARG A 138 -6.01 -20.04 16.19
N THR A 139 -7.24 -20.35 15.83
CA THR A 139 -7.61 -21.61 15.21
C THR A 139 -7.09 -21.75 13.78
N GLY A 140 -6.78 -20.64 13.09
CA GLY A 140 -6.18 -20.62 11.76
C GLY A 140 -4.70 -21.07 11.67
N GLY A 141 -4.10 -21.57 12.77
CA GLY A 141 -2.74 -22.11 12.83
C GLY A 141 -1.61 -21.08 12.77
N HIS A 142 -1.92 -19.80 12.59
CA HIS A 142 -0.95 -18.70 12.48
C HIS A 142 -1.27 -17.58 13.49
N ALA A 143 -1.44 -17.98 14.79
CA ALA A 143 -1.53 -17.01 15.87
C ALA A 143 -0.21 -16.25 15.98
N ALA A 144 -0.15 -15.11 15.32
CA ALA A 144 1.05 -14.28 15.16
C ALA A 144 1.47 -13.59 16.46
N GLY A 145 1.39 -14.23 17.60
CA GLY A 145 1.84 -13.66 18.87
C GLY A 145 1.14 -12.34 19.26
N LEU A 146 0.00 -12.02 18.64
CA LEU A 146 -0.79 -10.85 19.02
C LEU A 146 -1.40 -11.08 20.40
N PRO A 147 -1.34 -10.07 21.30
CA PRO A 147 -1.97 -10.17 22.60
C PRO A 147 -3.50 -10.34 22.49
N LEU A 148 -4.09 -10.97 23.51
CA LEU A 148 -5.55 -11.07 23.64
C LEU A 148 -6.16 -9.70 23.94
N HIS A 149 -7.46 -9.58 23.65
CA HIS A 149 -8.21 -8.41 24.05
C HIS A 149 -8.31 -8.26 25.57
N HIS A 150 -8.52 -7.04 26.03
CA HIS A 150 -8.69 -6.70 27.44
C HIS A 150 -9.93 -5.83 27.64
N HIS A 151 -10.75 -6.19 28.63
CA HIS A 151 -11.82 -5.34 29.10
C HIS A 151 -11.28 -4.30 30.09
N LEU A 152 -11.51 -3.02 29.79
CA LEU A 152 -11.01 -1.90 30.58
C LEU A 152 -12.14 -1.15 31.27
N THR A 153 -11.93 -0.80 32.53
CA THR A 153 -12.73 0.21 33.20
C THR A 153 -12.50 1.58 32.58
N ARG A 154 -13.40 2.54 32.82
CA ARG A 154 -13.20 3.93 32.36
C ARG A 154 -11.87 4.51 32.83
N ARG A 155 -11.48 4.25 34.09
CA ARG A 155 -10.20 4.73 34.65
C ARG A 155 -8.98 4.13 33.93
N GLN A 156 -9.02 2.85 33.61
CA GLN A 156 -7.94 2.19 32.84
C GLN A 156 -7.87 2.70 31.41
N ALA A 157 -9.02 2.83 30.74
CA ALA A 157 -9.08 3.36 29.38
C ALA A 157 -8.52 4.79 29.28
N LEU A 158 -8.90 5.67 30.24
CA LEU A 158 -8.39 7.05 30.29
C LEU A 158 -6.91 7.15 30.70
N ARG A 159 -6.31 6.12 31.30
CA ARG A 159 -4.85 6.07 31.47
C ARG A 159 -4.11 5.78 30.16
N LEU A 160 -4.70 4.96 29.29
CA LEU A 160 -4.13 4.66 27.98
C LEU A 160 -4.37 5.79 26.97
N ALA A 161 -5.51 6.45 27.07
CA ALA A 161 -5.92 7.54 26.17
C ALA A 161 -6.44 8.76 26.99
N PRO A 162 -5.54 9.48 27.68
CA PRO A 162 -5.92 10.64 28.51
C PRO A 162 -6.53 11.79 27.71
N GLY A 163 -6.27 11.84 26.39
CA GLY A 163 -6.90 12.80 25.49
C GLY A 163 -8.39 12.61 25.23
N LEU A 164 -8.99 11.50 25.71
CA LEU A 164 -10.44 11.28 25.56
C LEU A 164 -11.25 12.02 26.64
N ARG A 165 -12.38 12.60 26.24
CA ARG A 165 -13.36 13.18 27.18
C ARG A 165 -13.92 12.09 28.12
N LYS A 166 -13.96 12.37 29.41
CA LYS A 166 -14.50 11.42 30.43
C LYS A 166 -15.91 10.94 30.12
N LYS A 167 -16.74 11.80 29.52
CA LYS A 167 -18.12 11.49 29.14
C LYS A 167 -18.25 10.67 27.84
N ALA A 168 -17.18 10.54 27.07
CA ALA A 168 -17.21 9.81 25.80
C ALA A 168 -17.24 8.28 25.98
N LEU A 169 -16.95 7.77 27.20
CA LEU A 169 -16.92 6.33 27.45
C LEU A 169 -17.31 5.99 28.89
N VAL A 170 -17.93 4.81 29.05
CA VAL A 170 -18.21 4.17 30.35
C VAL A 170 -17.21 3.07 30.67
N GLY A 171 -16.41 2.68 29.72
CA GLY A 171 -15.35 1.68 29.73
C GLY A 171 -14.84 1.48 28.32
N ALA A 172 -13.99 0.49 28.09
CA ALA A 172 -13.49 0.17 26.76
C ALA A 172 -13.18 -1.32 26.62
N VAL A 173 -13.03 -1.76 25.38
CA VAL A 173 -12.34 -3.02 25.04
C VAL A 173 -11.10 -2.64 24.26
N GLN A 174 -9.94 -3.15 24.67
CA GLN A 174 -8.70 -3.05 23.91
C GLN A 174 -8.48 -4.35 23.17
N TYR A 175 -8.23 -4.29 21.86
CA TYR A 175 -7.89 -5.45 21.05
C TYR A 175 -6.73 -5.10 20.11
N TYR A 176 -6.22 -6.07 19.37
CA TYR A 176 -5.02 -5.91 18.57
C TYR A 176 -5.27 -6.28 17.10
N ASP A 177 -4.80 -5.41 16.22
CA ASP A 177 -4.63 -5.68 14.81
C ASP A 177 -3.17 -5.42 14.40
N ALA A 178 -2.87 -5.39 13.11
CA ALA A 178 -1.54 -5.10 12.63
C ALA A 178 -1.54 -3.90 11.68
N GLN A 179 -0.43 -3.22 11.63
CA GLN A 179 -0.15 -2.07 10.80
C GLN A 179 1.07 -2.36 9.94
N LEU A 180 1.09 -1.86 8.70
CA LEU A 180 2.26 -1.85 7.83
C LEU A 180 2.24 -0.67 6.85
N ASP A 181 3.39 -0.34 6.28
CA ASP A 181 3.47 0.55 5.13
C ASP A 181 3.06 -0.21 3.86
N ASP A 182 1.91 0.17 3.32
CA ASP A 182 1.28 -0.48 2.17
C ASP A 182 2.12 -0.35 0.88
N ALA A 183 2.73 0.80 0.61
CA ALA A 183 3.58 0.95 -0.57
C ALA A 183 4.88 0.16 -0.44
N ARG A 184 5.54 0.20 0.71
CA ARG A 184 6.75 -0.58 0.94
C ARG A 184 6.48 -2.08 0.88
N HIS A 185 5.36 -2.53 1.44
CA HIS A 185 4.95 -3.93 1.36
C HIS A 185 4.71 -4.36 -0.10
N THR A 186 3.96 -3.57 -0.88
CA THR A 186 3.73 -3.84 -2.30
C THR A 186 5.05 -3.85 -3.07
N MET A 187 5.95 -2.90 -2.82
CA MET A 187 7.29 -2.86 -3.40
C MET A 187 8.09 -4.12 -3.08
N ASN A 188 8.06 -4.57 -1.83
CA ASN A 188 8.77 -5.79 -1.44
C ASN A 188 8.21 -7.04 -2.12
N ILE A 189 6.89 -7.09 -2.39
CA ILE A 189 6.29 -8.19 -3.18
C ILE A 189 6.83 -8.16 -4.61
N VAL A 190 6.85 -6.99 -5.27
CA VAL A 190 7.41 -6.84 -6.64
C VAL A 190 8.87 -7.27 -6.68
N ARG A 191 9.69 -6.77 -5.74
CA ARG A 191 11.10 -7.15 -5.65
C ARG A 191 11.31 -8.64 -5.40
N THR A 192 10.46 -9.23 -4.56
CA THR A 192 10.50 -10.67 -4.29
C THR A 192 10.12 -11.46 -5.56
N ALA A 193 9.08 -11.02 -6.30
CA ALA A 193 8.72 -11.64 -7.57
C ALA A 193 9.88 -11.59 -8.57
N ALA A 194 10.56 -10.46 -8.70
CA ALA A 194 11.74 -10.30 -9.54
C ALA A 194 12.90 -11.22 -9.08
N ALA A 195 13.11 -11.37 -7.77
CA ALA A 195 14.11 -12.30 -7.23
C ALA A 195 13.79 -13.77 -7.52
N TYR A 196 12.53 -14.11 -7.75
CA TYR A 196 12.08 -15.43 -8.22
C TYR A 196 11.98 -15.53 -9.75
N GLY A 197 12.48 -14.55 -10.49
CA GLY A 197 12.60 -14.60 -11.96
C GLY A 197 11.47 -13.92 -12.73
N ALA A 198 10.53 -13.24 -12.06
CA ALA A 198 9.56 -12.42 -12.78
C ALA A 198 10.25 -11.24 -13.46
N VAL A 199 9.93 -10.99 -14.73
CA VAL A 199 10.39 -9.84 -15.50
C VAL A 199 9.44 -8.67 -15.21
N VAL A 200 9.92 -7.60 -14.57
CA VAL A 200 9.03 -6.53 -14.07
C VAL A 200 9.44 -5.17 -14.61
N ALA A 201 8.46 -4.37 -15.08
CA ALA A 201 8.70 -3.01 -15.55
C ALA A 201 7.58 -2.07 -15.09
N ASN A 202 7.98 -0.97 -14.41
CA ASN A 202 7.10 0.17 -14.18
C ASN A 202 7.20 1.19 -15.31
N ARG A 203 6.33 2.19 -15.35
CA ARG A 203 6.20 3.15 -16.46
C ARG A 203 5.99 2.45 -17.81
N ALA A 204 5.35 1.29 -17.78
CA ALA A 204 5.07 0.40 -18.90
C ALA A 204 3.55 0.20 -19.01
N ARG A 205 2.87 1.05 -19.79
CA ARG A 205 1.41 1.09 -19.90
C ARG A 205 0.92 0.09 -20.95
N VAL A 206 -0.01 -0.78 -20.56
CA VAL A 206 -0.79 -1.55 -21.55
C VAL A 206 -1.72 -0.60 -22.31
N VAL A 207 -1.59 -0.60 -23.63
CA VAL A 207 -2.37 0.25 -24.56
C VAL A 207 -3.28 -0.58 -25.47
N GLY A 208 -3.25 -1.91 -25.37
CA GLY A 208 -4.12 -2.82 -26.07
C GLY A 208 -3.75 -4.28 -25.83
N PHE A 209 -4.63 -5.17 -26.28
CA PHE A 209 -4.41 -6.62 -26.23
C PHE A 209 -4.06 -7.17 -27.62
N LEU A 210 -3.17 -8.16 -27.66
CA LEU A 210 -2.91 -8.97 -28.86
C LEU A 210 -3.96 -10.08 -28.91
N ARG A 211 -4.52 -10.34 -30.09
CA ARG A 211 -5.58 -11.35 -30.26
C ARG A 211 -5.31 -12.27 -31.42
N GLU A 212 -5.67 -13.54 -31.23
CA GLU A 212 -5.81 -14.54 -32.28
C GLU A 212 -7.27 -15.03 -32.23
N GLY A 213 -8.09 -14.57 -33.19
CA GLY A 213 -9.52 -14.73 -33.14
C GLY A 213 -10.12 -14.05 -31.89
N GLU A 214 -10.82 -14.83 -31.07
CA GLU A 214 -11.37 -14.33 -29.77
C GLU A 214 -10.38 -14.41 -28.61
N ARG A 215 -9.28 -15.16 -28.77
CA ARG A 215 -8.30 -15.40 -27.71
C ARG A 215 -7.34 -14.23 -27.57
N VAL A 216 -7.10 -13.79 -26.33
CA VAL A 216 -6.00 -12.90 -25.99
C VAL A 216 -4.71 -13.72 -25.92
N VAL A 217 -3.67 -13.26 -26.63
CA VAL A 217 -2.36 -13.92 -26.74
C VAL A 217 -1.22 -12.99 -26.32
N GLY A 218 -1.51 -11.91 -25.60
CA GLY A 218 -0.54 -10.98 -25.09
C GLY A 218 -1.06 -9.56 -24.99
N VAL A 219 -0.14 -8.62 -24.81
CA VAL A 219 -0.43 -7.19 -24.64
C VAL A 219 0.47 -6.33 -25.50
N ARG A 220 -0.02 -5.16 -25.91
CA ARG A 220 0.78 -4.07 -26.46
C ARG A 220 1.07 -3.09 -25.33
N VAL A 221 2.34 -2.80 -25.11
CA VAL A 221 2.84 -1.98 -24.00
C VAL A 221 3.53 -0.75 -24.58
N ARG A 222 3.26 0.42 -24.00
CA ARG A 222 4.00 1.64 -24.25
C ARG A 222 4.90 1.95 -23.08
N ASP A 223 6.20 2.06 -23.34
CA ASP A 223 7.15 2.63 -22.38
C ASP A 223 6.88 4.14 -22.25
N GLN A 224 6.47 4.57 -21.07
CA GLN A 224 6.10 5.96 -20.83
C GLN A 224 7.32 6.89 -20.78
N GLU A 225 8.52 6.36 -20.51
CA GLU A 225 9.75 7.14 -20.48
C GLU A 225 10.26 7.50 -21.87
N SER A 226 10.29 6.52 -22.76
CA SER A 226 10.77 6.71 -24.15
C SER A 226 9.67 7.01 -25.16
N GLY A 227 8.42 6.68 -24.83
CA GLY A 227 7.28 6.72 -25.75
C GLY A 227 7.23 5.56 -26.75
N SER A 228 8.20 4.63 -26.73
CA SER A 228 8.22 3.48 -27.62
C SER A 228 7.18 2.44 -27.27
N GLU A 229 6.68 1.70 -28.26
CA GLU A 229 5.77 0.59 -28.07
C GLU A 229 6.47 -0.75 -28.31
N LEU A 230 6.10 -1.75 -27.51
CA LEU A 230 6.52 -3.14 -27.67
C LEU A 230 5.31 -4.07 -27.51
N THR A 231 5.45 -5.27 -28.06
CA THR A 231 4.48 -6.35 -27.85
C THR A 231 5.05 -7.36 -26.88
N VAL A 232 4.22 -7.84 -25.97
CA VAL A 232 4.57 -8.88 -24.99
C VAL A 232 3.63 -10.05 -25.23
N ALA A 233 4.15 -11.13 -25.80
CA ALA A 233 3.40 -12.35 -26.06
C ALA A 233 3.18 -13.15 -24.78
N ALA A 234 1.98 -13.73 -24.59
CA ALA A 234 1.64 -14.52 -23.43
C ALA A 234 0.59 -15.58 -23.72
N GLN A 235 0.65 -16.72 -23.01
CA GLN A 235 -0.43 -17.72 -23.05
C GLN A 235 -1.66 -17.24 -22.28
N GLN A 236 -1.47 -16.51 -21.17
CA GLN A 236 -2.52 -15.94 -20.34
C GLN A 236 -2.16 -14.50 -19.93
N VAL A 237 -3.16 -13.65 -19.84
CA VAL A 237 -3.03 -12.29 -19.29
C VAL A 237 -3.89 -12.17 -18.05
N VAL A 238 -3.32 -11.68 -16.94
CA VAL A 238 -4.03 -11.38 -15.70
C VAL A 238 -4.20 -9.89 -15.56
N ASN A 239 -5.44 -9.39 -15.66
CA ASN A 239 -5.79 -8.01 -15.38
C ASN A 239 -6.01 -7.82 -13.87
N ALA A 240 -5.07 -7.12 -13.20
CA ALA A 240 -5.10 -6.76 -11.79
C ALA A 240 -5.05 -5.23 -11.60
N THR A 241 -5.70 -4.46 -12.46
CA THR A 241 -5.61 -3.00 -12.54
C THR A 241 -6.52 -2.27 -11.53
N GLY A 242 -7.18 -2.98 -10.62
CA GLY A 242 -7.93 -2.42 -9.50
C GLY A 242 -9.06 -1.48 -9.95
N VAL A 243 -8.99 -0.19 -9.62
CA VAL A 243 -10.04 0.78 -10.00
C VAL A 243 -10.11 1.07 -11.49
N TRP A 244 -9.11 0.66 -12.28
CA TRP A 244 -9.07 0.78 -13.76
C TRP A 244 -9.45 -0.51 -14.47
N THR A 245 -10.01 -1.49 -13.76
CA THR A 245 -10.39 -2.79 -14.35
C THR A 245 -11.35 -2.64 -15.53
N ASP A 246 -12.34 -1.75 -15.41
CA ASP A 246 -13.35 -1.54 -16.46
C ASP A 246 -12.73 -0.94 -17.73
N GLU A 247 -11.84 0.05 -17.59
CA GLU A 247 -11.14 0.67 -18.73
C GLU A 247 -10.23 -0.34 -19.43
N THR A 248 -9.56 -1.19 -18.67
CA THR A 248 -8.69 -2.24 -19.24
C THR A 248 -9.53 -3.31 -19.94
N GLN A 249 -10.65 -3.73 -19.37
CA GLN A 249 -11.57 -4.67 -20.04
C GLN A 249 -12.17 -4.09 -21.33
N ALA A 250 -12.49 -2.80 -21.36
CA ALA A 250 -13.04 -2.15 -22.54
C ALA A 250 -12.10 -2.22 -23.78
N MET A 251 -10.80 -2.41 -23.57
CA MET A 251 -9.83 -2.58 -24.68
C MET A 251 -10.01 -3.91 -25.43
N VAL A 252 -10.70 -4.90 -24.85
CA VAL A 252 -11.03 -6.19 -25.51
C VAL A 252 -12.40 -6.15 -26.24
N GLY A 253 -13.13 -5.05 -26.15
CA GLY A 253 -14.38 -4.85 -26.89
C GLY A 253 -15.60 -5.51 -26.26
N GLU A 254 -15.50 -6.13 -25.08
CA GLU A 254 -16.62 -6.78 -24.41
C GLU A 254 -17.02 -6.05 -23.12
N ARG A 255 -18.32 -6.08 -22.80
CA ARG A 255 -18.81 -5.66 -21.49
C ARG A 255 -18.38 -6.72 -20.46
N GLY A 256 -17.52 -6.33 -19.49
CA GLY A 256 -17.14 -7.23 -18.43
C GLY A 256 -18.33 -7.79 -17.65
N GLN A 257 -18.15 -8.96 -17.06
CA GLN A 257 -19.19 -9.65 -16.26
C GLN A 257 -19.55 -8.88 -14.98
N PHE A 258 -18.73 -7.91 -14.57
CA PHE A 258 -18.95 -7.06 -13.41
C PHE A 258 -18.41 -5.64 -13.69
N LYS A 259 -18.86 -4.69 -12.87
CA LYS A 259 -18.37 -3.31 -12.88
C LYS A 259 -17.65 -3.00 -11.57
N VAL A 260 -16.62 -2.19 -11.64
CA VAL A 260 -15.90 -1.68 -10.48
C VAL A 260 -16.34 -0.25 -10.18
N ARG A 261 -16.89 -0.03 -8.99
CA ARG A 261 -17.20 1.30 -8.46
C ARG A 261 -16.05 1.75 -7.57
N ALA A 262 -15.60 2.99 -7.76
CA ALA A 262 -14.60 3.58 -6.89
C ALA A 262 -15.26 4.25 -5.68
N SER A 263 -14.77 3.96 -4.46
CA SER A 263 -15.15 4.67 -3.24
C SER A 263 -13.92 5.38 -2.68
N LYS A 264 -14.05 6.70 -2.54
CA LYS A 264 -13.00 7.56 -1.97
C LYS A 264 -12.96 7.44 -0.45
N GLY A 265 -11.76 7.27 0.09
CA GLY A 265 -11.48 7.38 1.50
C GLY A 265 -10.29 8.30 1.74
N ILE A 266 -10.46 9.33 2.53
CA ILE A 266 -9.38 10.24 2.89
C ILE A 266 -8.85 9.97 4.29
N HIS A 267 -7.58 10.35 4.51
CA HIS A 267 -6.91 10.25 5.80
C HIS A 267 -6.16 11.55 6.07
N LEU A 268 -6.22 11.99 7.32
CA LEU A 268 -5.41 13.09 7.84
C LEU A 268 -4.21 12.53 8.59
N VAL A 269 -3.06 13.17 8.42
CA VAL A 269 -1.85 12.90 9.20
C VAL A 269 -1.62 14.09 10.12
N VAL A 270 -1.55 13.82 11.43
CA VAL A 270 -1.37 14.85 12.46
C VAL A 270 -0.24 14.46 13.40
N PRO A 271 0.50 15.41 14.01
CA PRO A 271 1.59 15.13 14.93
C PRO A 271 1.16 14.26 16.13
N ARG A 272 2.08 13.44 16.63
CA ARG A 272 1.81 12.50 17.72
C ARG A 272 1.36 13.16 19.02
N ASP A 273 1.88 14.33 19.32
CA ASP A 273 1.60 15.11 20.54
C ASP A 273 0.21 15.76 20.55
N ARG A 274 -0.46 15.86 19.38
CA ARG A 274 -1.80 16.46 19.28
C ARG A 274 -2.91 15.57 19.85
N ILE A 275 -2.70 14.25 19.90
CA ILE A 275 -3.64 13.31 20.53
C ILE A 275 -2.93 12.54 21.63
N LEU A 276 -3.26 12.85 22.88
CA LEU A 276 -2.67 12.19 24.04
C LEU A 276 -3.24 10.77 24.17
N SER A 277 -2.57 9.80 23.54
CA SER A 277 -2.90 8.38 23.62
C SER A 277 -1.67 7.52 23.38
N THR A 278 -1.59 6.39 24.08
CA THR A 278 -0.59 5.32 23.85
C THR A 278 -1.13 4.21 22.96
N THR A 279 -2.41 4.25 22.60
CA THR A 279 -3.13 3.24 21.82
C THR A 279 -3.90 3.89 20.68
N GLY A 280 -4.10 3.17 19.58
CA GLY A 280 -5.04 3.58 18.53
C GLY A 280 -6.47 3.64 19.07
N LEU A 281 -7.35 4.33 18.35
CA LEU A 281 -8.76 4.45 18.68
C LEU A 281 -9.61 3.95 17.51
N ILE A 282 -10.72 3.29 17.82
CA ILE A 282 -11.79 3.00 16.87
C ILE A 282 -13.05 3.69 17.37
N LEU A 283 -13.59 4.58 16.57
CA LEU A 283 -14.74 5.40 16.91
C LEU A 283 -15.89 5.05 15.96
N ARG A 284 -17.06 4.74 16.50
CA ARG A 284 -18.27 4.59 15.68
C ARG A 284 -18.72 5.95 15.18
N THR A 285 -18.92 6.08 13.88
CA THR A 285 -19.59 7.21 13.23
C THR A 285 -21.02 6.82 12.83
N PRO A 286 -21.88 7.74 12.41
CA PRO A 286 -23.24 7.41 11.98
C PRO A 286 -23.31 6.40 10.84
N THR A 287 -22.34 6.40 9.94
CA THR A 287 -22.34 5.58 8.70
C THR A 287 -21.28 4.49 8.67
N SER A 288 -20.23 4.60 9.52
CA SER A 288 -19.06 3.72 9.43
C SER A 288 -18.27 3.70 10.75
N VAL A 289 -16.97 3.49 10.67
CA VAL A 289 -15.99 3.61 11.75
C VAL A 289 -14.87 4.55 11.35
N LEU A 290 -14.39 5.31 12.31
CA LEU A 290 -13.22 6.16 12.18
C LEU A 290 -12.08 5.53 12.98
N PHE A 291 -10.91 5.44 12.37
CA PHE A 291 -9.69 5.02 13.04
C PHE A 291 -8.81 6.22 13.38
N VAL A 292 -8.16 6.16 14.56
CA VAL A 292 -7.01 6.99 14.91
C VAL A 292 -5.85 6.01 15.10
N ILE A 293 -4.95 5.98 14.14
CA ILE A 293 -3.92 4.93 14.01
C ILE A 293 -2.57 5.55 14.37
N PRO A 294 -1.81 4.96 15.33
CA PRO A 294 -0.44 5.42 15.58
C PRO A 294 0.44 5.15 14.36
N TRP A 295 1.18 6.15 13.90
CA TRP A 295 2.05 6.06 12.73
C TRP A 295 3.36 6.80 12.99
N GLY A 296 4.40 6.09 13.44
CA GLY A 296 5.65 6.73 13.79
C GLY A 296 5.46 7.89 14.77
N ARG A 297 5.86 9.07 14.35
CA ARG A 297 5.71 10.35 15.11
C ARG A 297 4.36 11.05 14.85
N HIS A 298 3.42 10.37 14.21
CA HIS A 298 2.14 10.92 13.78
C HIS A 298 0.96 10.05 14.23
N TRP A 299 -0.24 10.54 13.96
CA TRP A 299 -1.49 9.80 13.92
C TRP A 299 -2.06 9.87 12.51
N ILE A 300 -2.59 8.76 12.03
CA ILE A 300 -3.44 8.74 10.85
C ILE A 300 -4.89 8.71 11.33
N VAL A 301 -5.69 9.70 10.92
CA VAL A 301 -7.12 9.81 11.25
C VAL A 301 -7.92 9.60 9.98
N GLY A 302 -8.76 8.57 9.93
CA GLY A 302 -9.52 8.21 8.74
C GLY A 302 -10.46 7.03 9.00
N THR A 303 -11.44 6.80 8.14
CA THR A 303 -11.51 7.28 6.78
C THR A 303 -12.94 7.71 6.43
N THR A 304 -13.09 8.48 5.36
CA THR A 304 -14.39 8.71 4.70
C THR A 304 -14.78 7.50 3.84
N ASP A 305 -16.03 7.47 3.35
CA ASP A 305 -16.52 6.48 2.40
C ASP A 305 -17.55 7.16 1.48
N THR A 306 -17.05 7.78 0.39
CA THR A 306 -17.84 8.54 -0.57
C THR A 306 -17.67 7.98 -1.98
N GLU A 307 -18.73 7.94 -2.78
CA GLU A 307 -18.63 7.51 -4.17
C GLU A 307 -17.72 8.46 -4.95
N TRP A 308 -16.89 7.90 -5.85
CA TRP A 308 -15.96 8.68 -6.67
C TRP A 308 -16.13 8.34 -8.14
N ARG A 309 -16.43 9.36 -8.95
CA ARG A 309 -16.66 9.22 -10.40
C ARG A 309 -15.74 10.12 -11.25
N LEU A 310 -14.79 10.78 -10.58
CA LEU A 310 -13.85 11.75 -11.18
C LEU A 310 -12.51 11.08 -11.48
N ASP A 311 -11.41 11.84 -11.57
CA ASP A 311 -10.11 11.28 -11.90
C ASP A 311 -9.66 10.21 -10.89
N LYS A 312 -9.32 9.02 -11.41
CA LYS A 312 -8.91 7.88 -10.58
C LYS A 312 -7.43 7.90 -10.22
N ALA A 313 -6.62 8.63 -10.96
CA ALA A 313 -5.18 8.68 -10.75
C ALA A 313 -4.81 9.52 -9.53
N HIS A 314 -5.49 10.64 -9.37
CA HIS A 314 -5.22 11.63 -8.35
C HIS A 314 -6.47 12.03 -7.56
N PRO A 315 -7.14 11.07 -6.88
CA PRO A 315 -8.32 11.39 -6.10
C PRO A 315 -7.98 12.50 -5.09
N ALA A 316 -8.82 13.53 -5.07
CA ALA A 316 -8.61 14.71 -4.26
C ALA A 316 -9.43 14.67 -2.96
N ALA A 317 -8.91 15.28 -1.92
CA ALA A 317 -9.64 15.56 -0.68
C ALA A 317 -10.19 16.98 -0.74
N SER A 318 -11.48 17.15 -0.46
CA SER A 318 -12.13 18.46 -0.32
C SER A 318 -12.06 18.99 1.12
N SER A 319 -12.38 20.26 1.30
CA SER A 319 -12.52 20.85 2.64
C SER A 319 -13.61 20.17 3.43
N GLY A 320 -14.71 19.78 2.78
CA GLY A 320 -15.80 19.04 3.42
C GLY A 320 -15.37 17.69 4.00
N ASP A 321 -14.51 16.94 3.29
CA ASP A 321 -13.94 15.70 3.81
C ASP A 321 -13.11 15.91 5.08
N ILE A 322 -12.25 16.95 5.06
CA ILE A 322 -11.36 17.28 6.19
C ILE A 322 -12.20 17.68 7.41
N ASP A 323 -13.18 18.56 7.22
CA ASP A 323 -14.08 19.03 8.30
C ASP A 323 -14.89 17.88 8.88
N TYR A 324 -15.36 16.95 8.04
CA TYR A 324 -16.05 15.76 8.51
C TYR A 324 -15.17 14.92 9.45
N LEU A 325 -13.93 14.62 9.05
CA LEU A 325 -13.02 13.83 9.89
C LEU A 325 -12.65 14.55 11.19
N LEU A 326 -12.32 15.85 11.12
CA LEU A 326 -12.04 16.66 12.30
C LEU A 326 -13.26 16.71 13.23
N GLY A 327 -14.46 16.89 12.69
CA GLY A 327 -15.71 16.89 13.47
C GLY A 327 -15.93 15.55 14.21
N GLN A 328 -15.73 14.42 13.51
CA GLN A 328 -15.91 13.10 14.11
C GLN A 328 -14.90 12.81 15.23
N VAL A 329 -13.63 13.10 15.03
CA VAL A 329 -12.59 12.83 16.04
C VAL A 329 -12.71 13.79 17.22
N ASN A 330 -13.01 15.07 16.98
CA ASN A 330 -13.18 16.11 18.00
C ASN A 330 -14.39 15.87 18.92
N ALA A 331 -15.37 15.09 18.47
CA ALA A 331 -16.50 14.71 19.31
C ALA A 331 -16.06 13.96 20.60
N VAL A 332 -14.91 13.28 20.57
CA VAL A 332 -14.41 12.48 21.69
C VAL A 332 -13.13 13.03 22.34
N LEU A 333 -12.40 13.94 21.68
CA LEU A 333 -11.15 14.52 22.20
C LEU A 333 -11.40 15.66 23.21
N THR A 334 -10.55 15.75 24.23
CA THR A 334 -10.52 16.88 25.18
C THR A 334 -10.00 18.15 24.52
N THR A 335 -8.92 18.03 23.76
CA THR A 335 -8.32 19.13 22.98
C THR A 335 -8.69 18.89 21.52
N PRO A 336 -9.48 19.79 20.91
CA PRO A 336 -9.85 19.65 19.50
C PRO A 336 -8.63 19.76 18.60
N LEU A 337 -8.62 18.98 17.52
CA LEU A 337 -7.73 19.19 16.37
C LEU A 337 -8.31 20.28 15.48
N THR A 338 -7.42 21.07 14.89
CA THR A 338 -7.73 22.10 13.90
C THR A 338 -7.12 21.76 12.55
N ARG A 339 -7.38 22.56 11.52
CA ARG A 339 -6.75 22.38 10.20
C ARG A 339 -5.25 22.62 10.24
N GLU A 340 -4.79 23.51 11.13
CA GLU A 340 -3.37 23.81 11.32
C GLU A 340 -2.58 22.65 11.94
N ASP A 341 -3.26 21.69 12.56
CA ASP A 341 -2.66 20.47 13.09
C ASP A 341 -2.43 19.40 12.02
N VAL A 342 -2.97 19.60 10.80
CA VAL A 342 -2.89 18.62 9.72
C VAL A 342 -1.61 18.83 8.91
N GLU A 343 -0.65 17.92 9.06
CA GLU A 343 0.61 17.93 8.30
C GLU A 343 0.43 17.34 6.90
N GLY A 344 -0.35 16.29 6.77
CA GLY A 344 -0.59 15.59 5.52
C GLY A 344 -2.04 15.16 5.32
N VAL A 345 -2.45 15.09 4.07
CA VAL A 345 -3.75 14.54 3.66
C VAL A 345 -3.50 13.62 2.46
N TYR A 346 -4.11 12.44 2.47
CA TYR A 346 -4.10 11.60 1.28
C TYR A 346 -5.47 10.95 1.04
N ALA A 347 -5.81 10.79 -0.22
CA ALA A 347 -7.04 10.16 -0.69
C ALA A 347 -6.72 8.87 -1.45
N GLY A 348 -7.44 7.80 -1.16
CA GLY A 348 -7.35 6.52 -1.84
C GLY A 348 -8.72 6.05 -2.34
N LEU A 349 -8.73 5.27 -3.41
CA LEU A 349 -9.95 4.70 -3.98
C LEU A 349 -10.02 3.20 -3.68
N ARG A 350 -11.16 2.75 -3.17
CA ARG A 350 -11.46 1.32 -2.98
C ARG A 350 -12.11 0.79 -4.26
N PRO A 351 -11.57 -0.26 -4.89
CA PRO A 351 -12.25 -0.94 -5.99
C PRO A 351 -13.35 -1.85 -5.41
N LEU A 352 -14.60 -1.41 -5.47
CA LEU A 352 -15.75 -2.17 -5.01
C LEU A 352 -16.46 -2.80 -6.19
N LEU A 353 -16.87 -4.06 -6.06
CA LEU A 353 -17.73 -4.69 -7.06
C LEU A 353 -19.12 -4.06 -6.99
N ALA A 354 -19.65 -3.66 -8.13
CA ALA A 354 -21.02 -3.16 -8.22
C ALA A 354 -21.99 -4.29 -7.86
N GLY A 355 -22.85 -4.04 -6.86
CA GLY A 355 -23.91 -4.93 -6.41
C GLY A 355 -25.25 -4.23 -6.47
N GLU A 356 -26.28 -4.82 -5.89
CA GLU A 356 -27.65 -4.29 -5.86
C GLU A 356 -27.81 -3.03 -4.99
N SER A 357 -26.81 -2.72 -4.14
CA SER A 357 -26.87 -1.56 -3.24
C SER A 357 -26.26 -0.32 -3.85
N ASP A 358 -26.95 0.81 -3.78
CA ASP A 358 -26.43 2.13 -4.13
C ASP A 358 -25.42 2.67 -3.11
N GLN A 359 -25.41 2.15 -1.88
CA GLN A 359 -24.50 2.58 -0.82
C GLN A 359 -23.18 1.79 -0.87
N THR A 360 -22.07 2.46 -1.14
CA THR A 360 -20.72 1.87 -1.21
C THR A 360 -20.33 1.14 0.08
N SER A 361 -20.80 1.60 1.23
CA SER A 361 -20.54 0.97 2.54
C SER A 361 -21.18 -0.41 2.73
N LYS A 362 -22.16 -0.78 1.89
CA LYS A 362 -22.89 -2.06 1.92
C LYS A 362 -22.44 -3.03 0.82
N LEU A 363 -21.57 -2.59 -0.11
CA LEU A 363 -21.08 -3.47 -1.18
C LEU A 363 -20.15 -4.54 -0.62
N SER A 364 -20.16 -5.72 -1.26
CA SER A 364 -19.31 -6.84 -0.89
C SER A 364 -17.84 -6.46 -0.93
N ARG A 365 -17.07 -7.00 0.00
CA ARG A 365 -15.60 -6.92 0.07
C ARG A 365 -14.94 -8.24 -0.33
N GLU A 366 -15.69 -9.17 -0.88
CA GLU A 366 -15.17 -10.36 -1.53
C GLU A 366 -14.51 -9.96 -2.85
N HIS A 367 -13.56 -10.75 -3.28
CA HIS A 367 -12.97 -10.62 -4.61
C HIS A 367 -13.68 -11.56 -5.60
N VAL A 368 -13.56 -11.22 -6.87
CA VAL A 368 -14.07 -12.05 -7.96
C VAL A 368 -12.95 -12.26 -8.96
N VAL A 369 -12.82 -13.48 -9.46
CA VAL A 369 -11.99 -13.83 -10.61
C VAL A 369 -12.91 -14.25 -11.75
N ALA A 370 -12.70 -13.68 -12.94
CA ALA A 370 -13.53 -13.91 -14.11
C ALA A 370 -12.69 -14.07 -15.39
N HIS A 371 -13.30 -14.72 -16.39
CA HIS A 371 -12.75 -14.91 -17.75
C HIS A 371 -13.67 -14.24 -18.78
N PRO A 372 -13.50 -12.95 -19.06
CA PRO A 372 -14.34 -12.27 -20.03
C PRO A 372 -14.16 -12.81 -21.45
N VAL A 373 -12.94 -13.19 -21.81
CA VAL A 373 -12.57 -13.83 -23.08
C VAL A 373 -11.48 -14.87 -22.86
N PRO A 374 -11.31 -15.88 -23.73
CA PRO A 374 -10.21 -16.83 -23.64
C PRO A 374 -8.85 -16.10 -23.58
N GLY A 375 -7.95 -16.54 -22.71
CA GLY A 375 -6.61 -15.97 -22.54
C GLY A 375 -6.57 -14.72 -21.64
N LEU A 376 -7.71 -14.26 -21.10
CA LEU A 376 -7.76 -13.13 -20.17
C LEU A 376 -8.46 -13.52 -18.86
N VAL A 377 -7.74 -13.40 -17.77
CA VAL A 377 -8.24 -13.49 -16.40
C VAL A 377 -8.34 -12.09 -15.81
N VAL A 378 -9.42 -11.78 -15.11
CA VAL A 378 -9.62 -10.50 -14.44
C VAL A 378 -9.86 -10.74 -12.96
N VAL A 379 -9.15 -10.04 -12.10
CA VAL A 379 -9.34 -10.06 -10.64
C VAL A 379 -9.71 -8.66 -10.14
N ALA A 380 -10.81 -8.58 -9.40
CA ALA A 380 -11.30 -7.30 -8.87
C ALA A 380 -11.98 -7.45 -7.50
N GLY A 381 -12.18 -6.33 -6.80
CA GLY A 381 -12.73 -6.29 -5.45
C GLY A 381 -11.71 -6.63 -4.38
N GLY A 382 -12.18 -7.24 -3.29
CA GLY A 382 -11.36 -7.74 -2.19
C GLY A 382 -10.81 -6.70 -1.24
N LYS A 383 -9.82 -7.09 -0.44
CA LYS A 383 -9.17 -6.28 0.59
C LYS A 383 -7.65 -6.38 0.47
N TYR A 384 -6.97 -5.34 0.93
CA TYR A 384 -5.50 -5.35 1.00
C TYR A 384 -4.97 -6.54 1.82
N THR A 385 -5.58 -6.86 2.95
CA THR A 385 -5.15 -7.95 3.85
C THR A 385 -5.12 -9.31 3.16
N THR A 386 -6.08 -9.58 2.25
CA THR A 386 -6.24 -10.87 1.57
C THR A 386 -5.65 -10.89 0.16
N TYR A 387 -4.75 -9.95 -0.16
CA TYR A 387 -4.12 -9.82 -1.49
C TYR A 387 -3.53 -11.13 -2.02
N ARG A 388 -2.91 -11.92 -1.12
CA ARG A 388 -2.25 -13.18 -1.49
C ARG A 388 -3.25 -14.23 -1.96
N VAL A 389 -4.42 -14.31 -1.32
CA VAL A 389 -5.51 -15.21 -1.74
C VAL A 389 -6.05 -14.77 -3.09
N MET A 390 -6.32 -13.48 -3.27
CA MET A 390 -6.74 -12.92 -4.56
C MET A 390 -5.76 -13.24 -5.69
N ALA A 391 -4.46 -13.07 -5.41
CA ALA A 391 -3.38 -13.35 -6.34
C ALA A 391 -3.32 -14.85 -6.70
N LYS A 392 -3.38 -15.71 -5.68
CA LYS A 392 -3.42 -17.17 -5.85
C LYS A 392 -4.61 -17.59 -6.72
N ASP A 393 -5.80 -17.11 -6.43
CA ASP A 393 -7.00 -17.50 -7.16
C ASP A 393 -6.95 -17.04 -8.63
N ALA A 394 -6.41 -15.83 -8.90
CA ALA A 394 -6.17 -15.35 -10.26
C ALA A 394 -5.16 -16.20 -11.03
N VAL A 395 -4.07 -16.62 -10.36
CA VAL A 395 -3.06 -17.49 -10.98
C VAL A 395 -3.57 -18.93 -11.12
N ASP A 396 -4.37 -19.44 -10.18
CA ASP A 396 -5.01 -20.75 -10.31
C ASP A 396 -5.91 -20.80 -11.56
N GLU A 397 -6.67 -19.72 -11.81
CA GLU A 397 -7.49 -19.63 -13.03
C GLU A 397 -6.64 -19.54 -14.30
N ALA A 398 -5.59 -18.73 -14.31
CA ALA A 398 -4.67 -18.66 -15.44
C ALA A 398 -3.99 -20.03 -15.71
N ALA A 399 -3.56 -20.69 -14.65
CA ALA A 399 -2.87 -21.99 -14.73
C ALA A 399 -3.74 -23.13 -15.28
N ARG A 400 -5.06 -23.10 -15.02
CA ARG A 400 -5.98 -24.10 -15.59
C ARG A 400 -6.08 -24.08 -17.12
N ALA A 401 -5.78 -22.92 -17.71
CA ALA A 401 -5.86 -22.74 -19.16
C ALA A 401 -4.53 -22.95 -19.88
N LEU A 402 -3.46 -23.34 -19.16
CA LEU A 402 -2.18 -23.79 -19.72
C LEU A 402 -2.26 -25.26 -20.07
N ASP A 403 -1.50 -25.68 -21.08
CA ASP A 403 -1.47 -27.05 -21.60
C ASP A 403 -0.55 -28.01 -20.82
N PHE A 404 0.03 -27.53 -19.71
CA PHE A 404 0.88 -28.30 -18.82
C PHE A 404 0.46 -28.13 -17.34
N ARG A 405 0.90 -29.06 -16.51
CA ARG A 405 0.58 -29.06 -15.10
C ARG A 405 1.42 -28.03 -14.33
N VAL A 406 0.73 -27.10 -13.68
CA VAL A 406 1.34 -26.09 -12.80
C VAL A 406 1.26 -26.54 -11.33
N ALA A 407 2.34 -26.31 -10.58
CA ALA A 407 2.36 -26.59 -9.14
C ALA A 407 1.36 -25.70 -8.37
N PRO A 408 0.82 -26.17 -7.24
CA PRO A 408 -0.04 -25.32 -6.39
C PRO A 408 0.76 -24.16 -5.80
N SER A 409 0.04 -23.10 -5.39
CA SER A 409 0.64 -21.93 -4.72
C SER A 409 1.43 -22.34 -3.48
N CYS A 410 2.62 -21.75 -3.32
CA CYS A 410 3.48 -21.91 -2.15
C CYS A 410 3.75 -20.56 -1.44
N THR A 411 3.08 -19.47 -1.82
CA THR A 411 3.35 -18.11 -1.32
C THR A 411 3.12 -17.92 0.17
N GLU A 412 2.38 -18.82 0.84
CA GLU A 412 2.30 -18.84 2.31
C GLU A 412 3.66 -19.11 2.99
N GLN A 413 4.60 -19.70 2.27
CA GLN A 413 5.91 -20.10 2.77
C GLN A 413 7.05 -19.24 2.24
N VAL A 414 6.75 -18.26 1.39
CA VAL A 414 7.73 -17.38 0.74
C VAL A 414 7.89 -16.08 1.51
N PRO A 415 8.92 -15.92 2.35
CA PRO A 415 9.23 -14.65 2.99
C PRO A 415 9.55 -13.59 1.94
N LEU A 416 9.06 -12.38 2.13
CA LEU A 416 9.41 -11.25 1.29
C LEU A 416 10.85 -10.81 1.57
N LEU A 417 11.51 -10.20 0.58
CA LEU A 417 12.84 -9.61 0.74
C LEU A 417 12.91 -8.76 2.00
N GLY A 418 13.95 -8.95 2.79
CA GLY A 418 14.13 -8.29 4.08
C GLY A 418 13.52 -9.02 5.29
N ALA A 419 12.66 -10.04 5.08
CA ALA A 419 12.06 -10.80 6.18
C ALA A 419 13.01 -11.84 6.77
N GLU A 420 13.74 -12.56 5.92
CA GLU A 420 14.75 -13.52 6.36
C GLU A 420 15.91 -12.79 7.06
N GLY A 421 16.35 -13.30 8.20
CA GLY A 421 17.42 -12.69 8.98
C GLY A 421 17.02 -11.41 9.75
N TYR A 422 15.81 -10.86 9.56
CA TYR A 422 15.37 -9.63 10.20
C TYR A 422 15.51 -9.65 11.74
N ARG A 423 15.08 -10.74 12.40
CA ARG A 423 15.18 -10.84 13.87
C ARG A 423 16.63 -10.81 14.36
N ALA A 424 17.55 -11.45 13.63
CA ALA A 424 18.96 -11.41 13.95
C ALA A 424 19.54 -10.00 13.74
N ALA A 425 19.20 -9.34 12.63
CA ALA A 425 19.58 -7.95 12.35
C ALA A 425 19.03 -6.98 13.41
N TRP A 426 17.77 -7.15 13.81
CA TRP A 426 17.16 -6.36 14.88
C TRP A 426 17.88 -6.53 16.22
N ASN A 427 18.23 -7.76 16.59
CA ASN A 427 18.99 -8.03 17.82
C ASN A 427 20.42 -7.45 17.77
N ALA A 428 21.01 -7.35 16.58
CA ALA A 428 22.33 -6.79 16.36
C ALA A 428 22.34 -5.25 16.20
N ARG A 429 21.19 -4.56 16.17
CA ARG A 429 21.04 -3.15 15.78
C ARG A 429 21.97 -2.18 16.50
N HIS A 430 22.25 -2.37 17.79
CA HIS A 430 23.19 -1.51 18.53
C HIS A 430 24.63 -1.66 18.03
N ARG A 431 25.07 -2.89 17.72
CA ARG A 431 26.40 -3.16 17.14
C ARG A 431 26.49 -2.62 15.72
N THR A 432 25.43 -2.79 14.93
CA THR A 432 25.31 -2.24 13.57
C THR A 432 25.41 -0.72 13.61
N ALA A 433 24.70 -0.06 14.53
CA ALA A 433 24.74 1.39 14.71
C ALA A 433 26.15 1.88 15.05
N ALA A 434 26.82 1.22 16.01
CA ALA A 434 28.19 1.57 16.39
C ALA A 434 29.17 1.40 15.22
N ARG A 435 29.06 0.31 14.46
CA ARG A 435 29.91 0.05 13.26
C ARG A 435 29.68 1.09 12.17
N ALA A 436 28.43 1.50 11.94
CA ALA A 436 28.06 2.48 10.91
C ALA A 436 28.25 3.94 11.35
N GLY A 437 28.62 4.21 12.61
CA GLY A 437 28.71 5.57 13.15
C GLY A 437 27.36 6.30 13.21
N LEU A 438 26.26 5.56 13.29
CA LEU A 438 24.90 6.10 13.30
C LEU A 438 24.25 5.96 14.68
N HIS A 439 23.28 6.83 14.97
CA HIS A 439 22.42 6.63 16.12
C HIS A 439 21.52 5.39 15.92
N VAL A 440 21.29 4.62 17.00
CA VAL A 440 20.52 3.36 16.93
C VAL A 440 19.13 3.54 16.34
N ALA A 441 18.45 4.65 16.60
CA ALA A 441 17.14 4.96 16.03
C ALA A 441 17.13 5.00 14.48
N ARG A 442 18.26 5.39 13.86
CA ARG A 442 18.43 5.35 12.40
C ARG A 442 18.45 3.91 11.88
N VAL A 443 19.20 3.05 12.56
CA VAL A 443 19.25 1.61 12.21
C VAL A 443 17.90 0.94 12.45
N GLU A 444 17.19 1.30 13.53
CA GLU A 444 15.84 0.82 13.79
C GLU A 444 14.85 1.26 12.70
N HIS A 445 14.95 2.50 12.21
CA HIS A 445 14.19 2.99 11.06
C HIS A 445 14.50 2.16 9.80
N LEU A 446 15.79 2.03 9.44
CA LEU A 446 16.18 1.24 8.27
C LEU A 446 15.72 -0.22 8.36
N LEU A 447 15.88 -0.86 9.51
CA LEU A 447 15.39 -2.22 9.74
C LEU A 447 13.86 -2.31 9.64
N GLY A 448 13.14 -1.28 10.05
CA GLY A 448 11.69 -1.21 9.93
C GLY A 448 11.19 -0.99 8.50
N CYS A 449 12.02 -0.43 7.61
CA CYS A 449 11.69 -0.18 6.21
C CYS A 449 12.20 -1.26 5.27
N TYR A 450 13.42 -1.77 5.52
CA TYR A 450 14.16 -2.64 4.60
C TYR A 450 14.42 -4.04 5.16
N GLY A 451 14.14 -4.30 6.45
CA GLY A 451 14.47 -5.57 7.10
C GLY A 451 15.96 -5.86 7.07
N SER A 452 16.34 -7.10 6.77
CA SER A 452 17.76 -7.49 6.60
C SER A 452 18.45 -6.77 5.43
N MET A 453 17.69 -6.28 4.43
CA MET A 453 18.23 -5.48 3.32
C MET A 453 18.75 -4.09 3.76
N ALA A 454 18.51 -3.68 5.00
CA ALA A 454 19.11 -2.46 5.58
C ALA A 454 20.64 -2.44 5.45
N GLU A 455 21.31 -3.60 5.41
CA GLU A 455 22.75 -3.70 5.17
C GLU A 455 23.16 -3.13 3.80
N GLN A 456 22.31 -3.25 2.76
CA GLN A 456 22.57 -2.66 1.44
C GLN A 456 22.52 -1.12 1.50
N VAL A 457 21.58 -0.54 2.26
CA VAL A 457 21.53 0.91 2.48
C VAL A 457 22.75 1.40 3.27
N LEU A 458 23.16 0.64 4.30
CA LEU A 458 24.36 0.95 5.08
C LEU A 458 25.65 0.81 4.25
N ALA A 459 25.68 -0.11 3.30
CA ALA A 459 26.80 -0.24 2.36
C ALA A 459 26.96 1.00 1.47
N LEU A 460 25.85 1.63 1.03
CA LEU A 460 25.89 2.91 0.33
C LEU A 460 26.48 4.02 1.21
N CYS A 461 26.11 4.07 2.50
CA CYS A 461 26.69 5.01 3.46
C CYS A 461 28.19 4.78 3.67
N SER A 462 28.63 3.51 3.67
CA SER A 462 30.06 3.18 3.82
C SER A 462 30.87 3.53 2.58
N ALA A 463 30.31 3.34 1.39
CA ALA A 463 30.95 3.67 0.12
C ALA A 463 31.00 5.20 -0.13
N ARG A 464 29.96 5.92 0.32
CA ARG A 464 29.79 7.37 0.16
C ARG A 464 29.32 7.96 1.49
N PRO A 465 30.24 8.41 2.37
CA PRO A 465 29.90 8.87 3.72
C PRO A 465 28.90 10.04 3.79
N GLU A 466 28.84 10.87 2.74
CA GLU A 466 27.85 11.94 2.64
C GLU A 466 26.39 11.40 2.60
N LEU A 467 26.18 10.18 2.15
CA LEU A 467 24.86 9.53 2.11
C LEU A 467 24.36 9.11 3.50
N ALA A 468 25.23 9.07 4.51
CA ALA A 468 24.83 8.83 5.90
C ALA A 468 24.18 10.06 6.56
N ARG A 469 24.18 11.21 5.87
CA ARG A 469 23.55 12.43 6.39
C ARG A 469 22.04 12.37 6.28
N PRO A 470 21.31 12.92 7.27
CA PRO A 470 19.87 13.11 7.15
C PRO A 470 19.50 14.01 5.97
N LEU A 471 18.34 13.75 5.38
CA LEU A 471 17.77 14.63 4.35
C LEU A 471 17.32 15.95 4.99
N PRO A 472 17.69 17.11 4.44
CA PRO A 472 17.17 18.38 4.91
C PRO A 472 15.64 18.46 4.85
N GLY A 473 15.01 18.86 5.95
CA GLY A 473 13.54 18.94 6.05
C GLY A 473 12.83 17.59 6.26
N ALA A 474 13.59 16.48 6.28
CA ALA A 474 13.06 15.12 6.53
C ALA A 474 14.12 14.29 7.29
N GLU A 475 14.53 14.79 8.44
CA GLU A 475 15.69 14.29 9.19
C GLU A 475 15.54 12.84 9.67
N ASP A 476 14.36 12.26 9.61
CA ASP A 476 14.15 10.83 9.90
C ASP A 476 14.68 9.92 8.79
N HIS A 477 14.93 10.45 7.59
CA HIS A 477 15.44 9.74 6.43
C HIS A 477 16.92 10.10 6.14
N LEU A 478 17.69 9.12 5.64
CA LEU A 478 19.04 9.31 5.17
C LEU A 478 19.08 9.59 3.65
N ALA A 479 20.07 10.34 3.19
CA ALA A 479 20.31 10.55 1.76
C ALA A 479 20.49 9.21 0.99
N ALA A 480 21.08 8.19 1.66
CA ALA A 480 21.20 6.85 1.11
C ALA A 480 19.87 6.21 0.71
N GLU A 481 18.76 6.53 1.38
CA GLU A 481 17.45 5.96 1.06
C GLU A 481 16.94 6.46 -0.29
N VAL A 482 17.25 7.70 -0.68
CA VAL A 482 16.93 8.23 -2.01
C VAL A 482 17.72 7.51 -3.10
N VAL A 483 19.02 7.32 -2.89
CA VAL A 483 19.90 6.59 -3.82
C VAL A 483 19.43 5.14 -3.94
N TYR A 484 19.10 4.49 -2.81
CA TYR A 484 18.61 3.12 -2.79
C TYR A 484 17.26 2.98 -3.53
N ALA A 485 16.36 3.94 -3.36
CA ALA A 485 15.08 3.98 -4.07
C ALA A 485 15.26 3.97 -5.59
N ALA A 486 16.22 4.74 -6.12
CA ALA A 486 16.50 4.81 -7.55
C ALA A 486 17.28 3.58 -8.07
N THR A 487 18.23 3.07 -7.28
CA THR A 487 19.12 1.96 -7.71
C THR A 487 18.53 0.57 -7.48
N HIS A 488 17.62 0.40 -6.50
CA HIS A 488 17.13 -0.92 -6.08
C HIS A 488 15.61 -1.07 -6.07
N GLU A 489 14.86 0.05 -6.02
CA GLU A 489 13.41 0.01 -5.85
C GLU A 489 12.64 0.62 -7.03
N GLY A 490 13.30 0.85 -8.16
CA GLY A 490 12.67 1.27 -9.41
C GLY A 490 12.07 2.67 -9.40
N ALA A 491 12.49 3.56 -8.49
CA ALA A 491 12.03 4.95 -8.51
C ALA A 491 12.63 5.69 -9.72
N ARG A 492 11.75 6.32 -10.51
CA ARG A 492 12.11 7.02 -11.75
C ARG A 492 11.91 8.52 -11.65
N HIS A 493 11.03 8.98 -10.77
CA HIS A 493 10.67 10.38 -10.57
C HIS A 493 10.70 10.74 -9.09
N LEU A 494 10.86 12.02 -8.81
CA LEU A 494 10.95 12.54 -7.45
C LEU A 494 9.72 12.19 -6.60
N ASP A 495 8.53 12.18 -7.20
CA ASP A 495 7.29 11.76 -6.55
C ASP A 495 7.32 10.28 -6.08
N ASP A 496 7.98 9.40 -6.83
CA ASP A 496 8.10 8.00 -6.46
C ASP A 496 8.82 7.86 -5.12
N VAL A 497 9.87 8.66 -4.91
CA VAL A 497 10.66 8.67 -3.67
C VAL A 497 9.89 9.32 -2.53
N LEU A 498 9.45 10.57 -2.72
CA LEU A 498 8.89 11.38 -1.62
C LEU A 498 7.51 10.89 -1.18
N ALA A 499 6.70 10.31 -2.08
CA ALA A 499 5.37 9.85 -1.75
C ALA A 499 5.27 8.35 -1.40
N ARG A 500 6.12 7.48 -1.99
CA ARG A 500 5.95 6.02 -1.89
C ARG A 500 7.13 5.26 -1.29
N ARG A 501 8.37 5.77 -1.42
CA ARG A 501 9.53 5.11 -0.80
C ARG A 501 9.79 5.61 0.62
N THR A 502 9.56 6.90 0.88
CA THR A 502 9.87 7.54 2.17
C THR A 502 8.66 8.06 2.94
N ARG A 503 7.53 8.36 2.28
CA ARG A 503 6.34 9.00 2.85
C ARG A 503 6.54 10.46 3.29
N ILE A 504 7.66 11.10 2.95
CA ILE A 504 7.96 12.49 3.29
C ILE A 504 6.81 13.43 2.89
N SER A 505 6.14 13.16 1.76
CA SER A 505 5.01 13.96 1.25
C SER A 505 3.80 14.07 2.20
N ILE A 506 3.68 13.19 3.19
CA ILE A 506 2.58 13.18 4.17
C ILE A 506 3.05 13.24 5.63
N GLU A 507 4.34 13.13 5.88
CA GLU A 507 4.95 13.08 7.22
C GLU A 507 5.72 14.35 7.58
N THR A 508 5.78 15.32 6.68
CA THR A 508 6.39 16.63 6.94
C THR A 508 5.37 17.74 6.69
N PHE A 509 5.42 18.79 7.52
CA PHE A 509 4.47 19.91 7.44
C PHE A 509 4.54 20.63 6.08
N ASP A 510 5.74 20.78 5.52
CA ASP A 510 5.94 21.37 4.20
C ASP A 510 5.72 20.37 3.05
N ARG A 511 5.38 19.10 3.39
CA ARG A 511 5.15 17.99 2.43
C ARG A 511 6.36 17.67 1.57
N GLY A 512 7.56 17.85 2.12
CA GLY A 512 8.82 17.56 1.45
C GLY A 512 9.28 18.64 0.45
N VAL A 513 8.70 19.83 0.49
CA VAL A 513 9.09 20.96 -0.39
C VAL A 513 10.57 21.32 -0.17
N SER A 514 11.03 21.41 1.08
CA SER A 514 12.43 21.68 1.42
C SER A 514 13.37 20.52 1.09
N THR A 515 12.87 19.29 1.10
CA THR A 515 13.62 18.06 0.79
C THR A 515 13.78 17.85 -0.72
N ALA A 516 12.82 18.30 -1.52
CA ALA A 516 12.72 18.04 -2.95
C ALA A 516 13.99 18.35 -3.76
N PRO A 517 14.66 19.51 -3.59
CA PRO A 517 15.88 19.81 -4.34
C PRO A 517 17.04 18.84 -4.04
N HIS A 518 17.21 18.43 -2.77
CA HIS A 518 18.28 17.52 -2.38
C HIS A 518 18.01 16.09 -2.88
N ALA A 519 16.76 15.63 -2.76
CA ALA A 519 16.37 14.33 -3.27
C ALA A 519 16.48 14.26 -4.80
N ALA A 520 16.08 15.33 -5.52
CA ALA A 520 16.20 15.39 -6.97
C ALA A 520 17.66 15.38 -7.45
N ALA A 521 18.57 16.06 -6.75
CA ALA A 521 20.00 16.02 -7.06
C ALA A 521 20.58 14.60 -6.90
N LEU A 522 20.26 13.91 -5.78
CA LEU A 522 20.70 12.53 -5.53
C LEU A 522 20.13 11.54 -6.57
N MET A 523 18.87 11.72 -6.99
CA MET A 523 18.30 10.91 -8.06
C MET A 523 18.95 11.21 -9.40
N GLY A 524 19.23 12.48 -9.67
CA GLY A 524 19.89 12.93 -10.90
C GLY A 524 21.25 12.26 -11.09
N ASP A 525 22.06 12.17 -10.03
CA ASP A 525 23.35 11.45 -10.04
C ASP A 525 23.18 9.98 -10.45
N VAL A 526 22.11 9.31 -9.99
CA VAL A 526 21.87 7.88 -10.27
C VAL A 526 21.26 7.67 -11.64
N LEU A 527 20.32 8.53 -12.03
CA LEU A 527 19.50 8.37 -13.25
C LEU A 527 20.10 9.09 -14.47
N GLY A 528 21.21 9.80 -14.28
CA GLY A 528 21.89 10.56 -15.34
C GLY A 528 21.07 11.77 -15.82
N TRP A 529 20.33 12.42 -14.91
CA TRP A 529 19.54 13.59 -15.25
C TRP A 529 20.43 14.81 -15.55
N SER A 530 20.06 15.58 -16.54
CA SER A 530 20.62 16.92 -16.73
C SER A 530 20.14 17.87 -15.63
N GLU A 531 20.84 18.99 -15.43
CA GLU A 531 20.38 20.03 -14.50
C GLU A 531 18.96 20.55 -14.84
N GLU A 532 18.60 20.56 -16.12
CA GLU A 532 17.26 20.94 -16.56
C GLU A 532 16.21 19.92 -16.11
N GLN A 533 16.52 18.63 -16.22
CA GLN A 533 15.66 17.55 -15.71
C GLN A 533 15.51 17.62 -14.19
N VAL A 534 16.59 17.86 -13.45
CA VAL A 534 16.52 18.06 -11.99
C VAL A 534 15.60 19.24 -11.64
N ARG A 535 15.77 20.39 -12.32
CA ARG A 535 14.88 21.56 -12.12
C ARG A 535 13.41 21.24 -12.46
N ARG A 536 13.17 20.50 -13.54
CA ARG A 536 11.82 20.08 -13.97
C ARG A 536 11.16 19.18 -12.91
N GLU A 537 11.87 18.19 -12.38
CA GLU A 537 11.37 17.30 -11.32
C GLU A 537 10.98 18.07 -10.06
N VAL A 538 11.84 18.98 -9.60
CA VAL A 538 11.55 19.84 -8.45
C VAL A 538 10.35 20.72 -8.71
N ALA A 539 10.31 21.44 -9.85
CA ALA A 539 9.20 22.32 -10.18
C ALA A 539 7.86 21.57 -10.26
N HIS A 540 7.87 20.39 -10.88
CA HIS A 540 6.69 19.53 -10.93
C HIS A 540 6.22 19.10 -9.54
N TYR A 541 7.15 18.66 -8.66
CA TYR A 541 6.80 18.24 -7.31
C TYR A 541 6.20 19.40 -6.49
N LEU A 542 6.76 20.60 -6.59
CA LEU A 542 6.23 21.80 -5.95
C LEU A 542 4.82 22.15 -6.46
N ALA A 543 4.61 22.10 -7.78
CA ALA A 543 3.31 22.33 -8.39
C ALA A 543 2.26 21.30 -7.92
N ARG A 544 2.68 20.04 -7.79
CA ARG A 544 1.83 18.98 -7.24
C ARG A 544 1.41 19.26 -5.80
N VAL A 545 2.35 19.63 -4.92
CA VAL A 545 2.06 19.97 -3.52
C VAL A 545 1.09 21.14 -3.43
N GLU A 546 1.28 22.17 -4.28
CA GLU A 546 0.39 23.34 -4.32
C GLU A 546 -1.02 22.95 -4.81
N ALA A 547 -1.12 22.13 -5.86
CA ALA A 547 -2.40 21.63 -6.36
C ALA A 547 -3.15 20.80 -5.30
N GLU A 548 -2.44 19.99 -4.51
CA GLU A 548 -3.01 19.23 -3.39
C GLU A 548 -3.51 20.15 -2.26
N ARG A 549 -2.77 21.21 -1.91
CA ARG A 549 -3.21 22.21 -0.94
C ARG A 549 -4.42 22.98 -1.43
N THR A 550 -4.39 23.41 -2.68
CA THR A 550 -5.51 24.11 -3.31
C THR A 550 -6.76 23.25 -3.35
N SER A 551 -6.65 21.95 -3.68
CA SER A 551 -7.79 21.03 -3.68
C SER A 551 -8.42 20.87 -2.30
N GLN A 552 -7.61 20.85 -1.23
CA GLN A 552 -8.07 20.71 0.15
C GLN A 552 -8.79 21.97 0.69
N ALA A 553 -8.69 23.08 0.00
CA ALA A 553 -9.45 24.31 0.30
C ALA A 553 -10.79 24.37 -0.45
N GLN A 554 -11.00 23.51 -1.47
CA GLN A 554 -12.23 23.51 -2.26
C GLN A 554 -13.42 22.90 -1.48
N PRO A 555 -14.65 23.41 -1.70
CA PRO A 555 -15.80 22.99 -0.90
C PRO A 555 -16.27 21.56 -1.17
N ASP A 556 -16.12 21.06 -2.38
CA ASP A 556 -16.63 19.77 -2.84
C ASP A 556 -15.62 18.99 -3.68
N ASP A 557 -16.00 17.78 -4.06
CA ASP A 557 -15.14 16.84 -4.78
C ASP A 557 -14.84 17.29 -6.21
N GLU A 558 -15.79 17.91 -6.91
CA GLU A 558 -15.63 18.36 -8.30
C GLU A 558 -14.61 19.50 -8.37
N ALA A 559 -14.76 20.49 -7.51
CA ALA A 559 -13.83 21.61 -7.42
C ALA A 559 -12.44 21.16 -6.93
N ALA A 560 -12.39 20.23 -5.98
CA ALA A 560 -11.14 19.66 -5.48
C ALA A 560 -10.39 18.86 -6.56
N ASP A 561 -11.09 18.05 -7.35
CA ASP A 561 -10.53 17.29 -8.46
C ASP A 561 -9.99 18.23 -9.55
N ALA A 562 -10.77 19.23 -9.95
CA ALA A 562 -10.34 20.22 -10.93
C ALA A 562 -9.06 20.96 -10.49
N ALA A 563 -8.98 21.34 -9.21
CA ALA A 563 -7.77 21.96 -8.65
C ALA A 563 -6.57 21.00 -8.66
N ARG A 564 -6.78 19.73 -8.29
CA ARG A 564 -5.72 18.72 -8.27
C ARG A 564 -5.18 18.41 -9.68
N LEU A 565 -6.04 18.38 -10.68
CA LEU A 565 -5.66 18.18 -12.09
C LEU A 565 -4.83 19.33 -12.68
N GLY A 566 -4.72 20.47 -11.99
CA GLY A 566 -3.79 21.55 -12.35
C GLY A 566 -2.32 21.13 -12.32
N ALA A 567 -1.97 20.01 -11.67
CA ALA A 567 -0.63 19.40 -11.70
C ALA A 567 -0.73 17.93 -12.08
N PRO A 568 -0.80 17.61 -13.39
CA PRO A 568 -0.85 16.24 -13.90
C PRO A 568 0.46 15.50 -13.65
N ASP A 569 0.49 14.19 -13.94
CA ASP A 569 1.73 13.39 -13.86
C ASP A 569 2.86 14.04 -14.69
N ILE A 570 4.10 14.00 -14.20
CA ILE A 570 5.28 14.54 -14.91
C ILE A 570 5.48 13.85 -16.27
N VAL A 571 5.11 12.56 -16.33
CA VAL A 571 4.97 11.79 -17.58
C VAL A 571 3.49 11.42 -17.71
N PRO A 572 2.70 12.23 -18.44
CA PRO A 572 1.27 11.95 -18.62
C PRO A 572 1.05 10.61 -19.33
N LEU A 573 0.04 9.86 -18.89
CA LEU A 573 -0.37 8.65 -19.60
C LEU A 573 -1.06 9.04 -20.93
N ARG A 574 -0.34 8.92 -22.02
CA ARG A 574 -0.82 9.20 -23.39
C ARG A 574 -1.35 7.95 -24.07
#